data_754ea657be0d0529ab0f90f063e8165e
#
_entry.id   754ea657be0d0529ab0f90f063e8165e
#
_cell.length_a   1.000
_cell.length_b   1.000
_cell.length_c   1.000
_cell.angle_alpha   90.00
_cell.angle_beta   90.00
_cell.angle_gamma   90.00
#
_symmetry.space_group_name_H-M   'P 1'
#
loop_
_entity.id
_entity.type
_entity.pdbx_description
1 polymer ?
#
loop_
_entity_poly.entity_id
_entity_poly.type
_entity_poly.pdbx_seq_one_letter_code
_entity_poly.pdbx_strand_id
1 'polypeptide(L)'
;MTATEIPGIKTRKRVFAITFLLCTFSCFAKGEPEWFLNWRTVYPNGKYIAQRGRGENAEKARTDALSQIARYFQTTVNANLTTTMQSVTSENSVAENTTVIDEVSVLSQVELFAVEYTESYYHKKEKMWYSVAFIERSAAWTQFKPHVDMEKNTFNRMFQKACEESEPLEKLKSLKTAFEQGKILLQKLEYARIINPAEEEKYISERNCLSEIPAAFSEEKAKCRVYVSVPGDYSRIITAAVTASFSECGFSVAKTSGEASHIAEILIEDNASGSEPVSIIPAVSLKLTGTETGQTDFSCEAESKEKTVSYTLENAKKKAYPKLAGELKAEIKNNLAAAFTL
;
A
#
# COMPACT_ATOMS: atom_id res chain seq x y z
N MET A 1 95.57 13.79 -14.75
CA MET A 1 95.71 14.46 -13.47
C MET A 1 94.67 13.83 -12.58
N THR A 2 95.16 13.08 -11.81
CA THR A 2 95.28 12.63 -10.43
C THR A 2 94.09 11.83 -9.99
N ALA A 3 94.37 10.53 -9.91
CA ALA A 3 93.58 9.54 -9.16
C ALA A 3 93.67 9.83 -7.65
N THR A 4 92.60 9.56 -6.96
CA THR A 4 92.65 9.45 -5.48
C THR A 4 91.97 8.14 -5.06
N GLU A 5 92.82 7.25 -4.59
CA GLU A 5 92.46 5.95 -3.99
C GLU A 5 91.68 6.13 -2.71
N ILE A 6 90.74 5.29 -2.47
CA ILE A 6 90.09 5.10 -1.16
C ILE A 6 90.33 3.66 -0.64
N PRO A 7 90.84 3.50 0.59
CA PRO A 7 91.29 2.21 1.09
C PRO A 7 90.19 1.35 1.69
N GLY A 8 90.33 0.08 1.45
CA GLY A 8 90.09 -1.10 2.23
C GLY A 8 88.89 -1.19 3.20
N ILE A 9 87.86 -1.94 2.83
CA ILE A 9 86.89 -2.46 3.76
C ILE A 9 87.09 -3.96 3.89
N LYS A 10 87.52 -4.36 5.09
CA LYS A 10 87.69 -5.75 5.54
C LYS A 10 86.36 -6.50 5.53
N THR A 11 86.29 -7.57 4.77
CA THR A 11 85.21 -8.54 4.75
C THR A 11 85.18 -9.29 6.08
N ARG A 12 84.19 -8.94 6.94
CA ARG A 12 83.78 -9.78 8.06
C ARG A 12 82.73 -10.80 7.58
N LYS A 13 83.12 -12.08 7.53
CA LYS A 13 82.19 -13.20 7.39
C LYS A 13 81.25 -13.21 8.59
N ARG A 14 80.03 -12.77 8.44
CA ARG A 14 78.96 -13.01 9.41
C ARG A 14 78.26 -14.31 9.03
N VAL A 15 78.44 -15.30 9.88
CA VAL A 15 77.68 -16.56 9.89
C VAL A 15 76.25 -16.16 10.24
N PHE A 16 75.31 -16.25 9.28
CA PHE A 16 73.90 -16.12 9.54
C PHE A 16 73.41 -17.46 10.08
N ALA A 17 73.22 -17.53 11.39
CA ALA A 17 72.43 -18.61 12.01
C ALA A 17 71.00 -18.41 11.63
N ILE A 18 70.49 -19.26 10.71
CA ILE A 18 69.09 -19.38 10.34
C ILE A 18 68.41 -20.06 11.55
N THR A 19 67.85 -19.25 12.43
CA THR A 19 66.93 -19.72 13.44
C THR A 19 65.62 -20.00 12.76
N PHE A 20 65.38 -21.26 12.41
CA PHE A 20 64.13 -21.79 11.91
C PHE A 20 63.08 -21.66 13.04
N LEU A 21 62.41 -20.51 13.08
CA LEU A 21 61.25 -20.29 13.94
C LEU A 21 60.13 -21.19 13.44
N LEU A 22 60.00 -22.35 14.06
CA LEU A 22 58.84 -23.22 13.95
C LEU A 22 57.63 -22.40 14.48
N CYS A 23 56.95 -21.70 13.58
CA CYS A 23 55.61 -21.28 13.83
C CYS A 23 54.76 -22.55 13.94
N THR A 24 54.63 -23.05 15.15
CA THR A 24 53.58 -23.97 15.52
C THR A 24 52.27 -23.28 15.23
N PHE A 25 51.68 -23.54 14.05
CA PHE A 25 50.26 -23.30 13.81
C PHE A 25 49.54 -24.12 14.87
N SER A 26 49.25 -23.46 16.02
CA SER A 26 48.28 -23.95 16.95
C SER A 26 46.95 -23.99 16.20
N CYS A 27 46.64 -25.15 15.60
CA CYS A 27 45.27 -25.49 15.28
C CYS A 27 44.49 -25.49 16.59
N PHE A 28 44.13 -24.32 17.07
CA PHE A 28 43.02 -24.24 18.01
C PHE A 28 41.88 -24.97 17.33
N ALA A 29 41.54 -26.13 17.84
CA ALA A 29 40.25 -26.74 17.56
C ALA A 29 39.24 -25.65 17.94
N LYS A 30 38.75 -24.89 16.93
CA LYS A 30 37.71 -23.87 17.13
C LYS A 30 36.55 -24.61 17.75
N GLY A 31 36.34 -24.41 19.05
CA GLY A 31 35.13 -24.84 19.74
C GLY A 31 33.92 -24.32 18.97
N GLU A 32 32.75 -24.78 19.32
CA GLU A 32 31.52 -24.25 18.73
C GLU A 32 31.50 -22.73 18.91
N PRO A 33 31.16 -21.95 17.84
CA PRO A 33 31.13 -20.50 17.97
C PRO A 33 30.13 -20.06 19.04
N GLU A 34 30.46 -19.00 19.78
CA GLU A 34 29.61 -18.50 20.85
C GLU A 34 28.20 -18.18 20.36
N TRP A 35 28.08 -17.57 19.20
CA TRP A 35 26.80 -17.28 18.57
C TRP A 35 26.00 -18.55 18.20
N PHE A 36 26.67 -19.68 17.96
CA PHE A 36 25.96 -20.93 17.69
C PHE A 36 25.28 -21.47 18.96
N LEU A 37 25.95 -21.38 20.10
CA LEU A 37 25.43 -21.80 21.39
C LEU A 37 24.36 -20.84 21.94
N ASN A 38 24.64 -19.53 21.90
CA ASN A 38 23.83 -18.49 22.55
C ASN A 38 23.66 -17.24 21.68
N TRP A 39 23.17 -17.39 20.45
CA TRP A 39 23.04 -16.27 19.51
C TRP A 39 22.21 -15.09 20.06
N ARG A 40 21.20 -15.36 20.90
CA ARG A 40 20.38 -14.31 21.51
C ARG A 40 21.12 -13.47 22.54
N THR A 41 22.17 -14.01 23.14
CA THR A 41 23.06 -13.27 24.05
C THR A 41 24.06 -12.43 23.25
N VAL A 42 24.59 -12.99 22.15
CA VAL A 42 25.52 -12.27 21.26
C VAL A 42 24.81 -11.15 20.51
N TYR A 43 23.55 -11.40 20.09
CA TYR A 43 22.69 -10.44 19.37
C TYR A 43 21.43 -10.12 20.20
N PRO A 44 21.55 -9.33 21.30
CA PRO A 44 20.40 -9.02 22.15
C PRO A 44 19.35 -8.19 21.41
N ASN A 45 18.07 -8.51 21.61
CA ASN A 45 16.93 -7.89 20.93
C ASN A 45 16.83 -6.37 21.10
N GLY A 46 17.38 -5.82 22.19
CA GLY A 46 17.42 -4.36 22.38
C GLY A 46 18.31 -3.63 21.37
N LYS A 47 19.33 -4.31 20.83
CA LYS A 47 20.29 -3.74 19.89
C LYS A 47 20.14 -4.31 18.48
N TYR A 48 19.75 -5.57 18.35
CA TYR A 48 19.70 -6.29 17.09
C TYR A 48 18.32 -6.92 16.84
N ILE A 49 18.02 -7.08 15.57
CA ILE A 49 17.01 -8.02 15.07
C ILE A 49 17.79 -9.15 14.42
N ALA A 50 17.75 -10.34 15.01
CA ALA A 50 18.58 -11.45 14.55
C ALA A 50 17.77 -12.74 14.44
N GLN A 51 18.10 -13.58 13.47
CA GLN A 51 17.50 -14.90 13.28
C GLN A 51 18.58 -15.89 12.84
N ARG A 52 18.46 -17.13 13.33
CA ARG A 52 19.34 -18.22 12.98
C ARG A 52 18.73 -19.07 11.88
N GLY A 53 19.51 -19.29 10.82
CA GLY A 53 19.14 -20.18 9.72
C GLY A 53 20.00 -21.44 9.70
N ARG A 54 19.53 -22.44 8.96
CA ARG A 54 20.19 -23.71 8.74
C ARG A 54 20.04 -24.17 7.28
N GLY A 55 21.02 -24.93 6.78
CA GLY A 55 20.98 -25.44 5.42
C GLY A 55 21.98 -26.53 5.15
N GLU A 56 21.86 -27.19 4.02
CA GLU A 56 22.79 -28.25 3.56
C GLU A 56 24.19 -27.69 3.22
N ASN A 57 24.26 -26.40 2.94
CA ASN A 57 25.49 -25.66 2.68
C ASN A 57 25.43 -24.26 3.32
N ALA A 58 26.56 -23.57 3.32
CA ALA A 58 26.68 -22.24 3.94
C ALA A 58 25.73 -21.19 3.32
N GLU A 59 25.52 -21.22 2.03
CA GLU A 59 24.64 -20.31 1.31
C GLU A 59 23.18 -20.53 1.70
N LYS A 60 22.71 -21.80 1.67
CA LYS A 60 21.35 -22.14 2.11
C LYS A 60 21.10 -21.76 3.58
N ALA A 61 22.10 -21.88 4.44
CA ALA A 61 21.97 -21.45 5.85
C ALA A 61 21.79 -19.92 5.96
N ARG A 62 22.51 -19.13 5.16
CA ARG A 62 22.33 -17.67 5.11
C ARG A 62 20.97 -17.27 4.54
N THR A 63 20.57 -17.90 3.45
CA THR A 63 19.25 -17.65 2.83
C THR A 63 18.11 -17.98 3.78
N ASP A 64 18.19 -19.09 4.52
CA ASP A 64 17.19 -19.44 5.53
C ASP A 64 17.17 -18.41 6.67
N ALA A 65 18.34 -17.97 7.15
CA ALA A 65 18.41 -16.93 8.18
C ALA A 65 17.77 -15.61 7.75
N LEU A 66 17.98 -15.18 6.50
CA LEU A 66 17.34 -14.00 5.90
C LEU A 66 15.82 -14.20 5.79
N SER A 67 15.37 -15.34 5.31
CA SER A 67 13.95 -15.67 5.22
C SER A 67 13.26 -15.67 6.59
N GLN A 68 13.94 -16.11 7.66
CA GLN A 68 13.41 -16.04 9.01
C GLN A 68 13.27 -14.59 9.51
N ILE A 69 14.20 -13.68 9.15
CA ILE A 69 14.06 -12.24 9.42
C ILE A 69 12.85 -11.68 8.66
N ALA A 70 12.75 -11.97 7.37
CA ALA A 70 11.63 -11.49 6.54
C ALA A 70 10.27 -11.96 7.09
N ARG A 71 10.16 -13.23 7.49
CA ARG A 71 8.94 -13.77 8.13
C ARG A 71 8.60 -13.08 9.44
N TYR A 72 9.61 -12.78 10.26
CA TYR A 72 9.40 -12.04 11.50
C TYR A 72 8.79 -10.66 11.23
N PHE A 73 9.34 -9.90 10.27
CA PHE A 73 8.79 -8.62 9.86
C PHE A 73 7.38 -8.79 9.28
N GLN A 74 7.19 -9.70 8.32
CA GLN A 74 5.91 -9.94 7.66
C GLN A 74 4.80 -10.23 8.68
N THR A 75 5.04 -11.17 9.59
CA THR A 75 4.05 -11.56 10.60
C THR A 75 3.71 -10.40 11.51
N THR A 76 4.73 -9.66 11.99
CA THR A 76 4.53 -8.55 12.92
C THR A 76 3.83 -7.38 12.25
N VAL A 77 4.26 -6.99 11.05
CA VAL A 77 3.66 -5.87 10.30
C VAL A 77 2.22 -6.18 9.91
N ASN A 78 1.94 -7.37 9.37
CA ASN A 78 0.57 -7.76 9.00
C ASN A 78 -0.37 -7.81 10.20
N ALA A 79 0.06 -8.35 11.34
CA ALA A 79 -0.74 -8.38 12.56
C ALA A 79 -1.09 -6.96 13.04
N ASN A 80 -0.11 -6.06 13.06
CA ASN A 80 -0.28 -4.68 13.50
C ASN A 80 -1.17 -3.88 12.52
N LEU A 81 -0.93 -4.01 11.20
CA LEU A 81 -1.74 -3.34 10.18
C LEU A 81 -3.20 -3.75 10.27
N THR A 82 -3.48 -5.05 10.39
CA THR A 82 -4.84 -5.56 10.54
C THR A 82 -5.52 -4.93 11.76
N THR A 83 -4.85 -4.92 12.92
CA THR A 83 -5.40 -4.34 14.15
C THR A 83 -5.64 -2.83 14.01
N THR A 84 -4.68 -2.10 13.45
CA THR A 84 -4.79 -0.64 13.28
C THR A 84 -5.87 -0.29 12.27
N MET A 85 -5.95 -0.98 11.12
CA MET A 85 -6.98 -0.71 10.12
C MET A 85 -8.38 -1.05 10.62
N GLN A 86 -8.56 -2.11 11.41
CA GLN A 86 -9.84 -2.41 12.06
C GLN A 86 -10.28 -1.31 13.03
N SER A 87 -9.35 -0.64 13.70
CA SER A 87 -9.69 0.49 14.58
C SER A 87 -10.00 1.78 13.83
N VAL A 88 -9.45 1.96 12.62
CA VAL A 88 -9.65 3.14 11.76
C VAL A 88 -10.94 3.03 10.93
N THR A 89 -11.25 1.84 10.43
CA THR A 89 -12.48 1.58 9.69
C THR A 89 -13.54 1.09 10.68
N SER A 90 -14.60 1.88 10.90
CA SER A 90 -15.72 1.48 11.74
C SER A 90 -16.36 0.18 11.26
N GLU A 91 -16.93 -0.60 12.19
CA GLU A 91 -17.43 -1.98 12.06
C GLU A 91 -18.35 -2.31 10.87
N ASN A 92 -18.78 -1.33 10.08
CA ASN A 92 -19.71 -1.50 8.96
C ASN A 92 -19.09 -1.45 7.56
N SER A 93 -17.80 -1.14 7.43
CA SER A 93 -17.09 -1.36 6.18
C SER A 93 -16.28 -2.63 6.31
N VAL A 94 -16.79 -3.73 5.75
CA VAL A 94 -16.00 -4.95 5.56
C VAL A 94 -14.78 -4.54 4.76
N ALA A 95 -13.67 -4.39 5.45
CA ALA A 95 -12.39 -4.09 4.83
C ALA A 95 -11.92 -5.35 4.07
N GLU A 96 -12.48 -5.57 2.88
CA GLU A 96 -11.96 -6.55 1.93
C GLU A 96 -10.54 -6.19 1.43
N ASN A 97 -10.01 -5.04 1.82
CA ASN A 97 -8.73 -4.51 1.39
C ASN A 97 -7.70 -4.34 2.52
N THR A 98 -7.62 -5.30 3.44
CA THR A 98 -6.40 -5.38 4.26
C THR A 98 -5.28 -5.81 3.31
N THR A 99 -4.43 -4.87 2.92
CA THR A 99 -3.27 -5.15 2.06
C THR A 99 -2.35 -6.10 2.80
N VAL A 100 -2.48 -7.39 2.52
CA VAL A 100 -1.54 -8.41 3.03
C VAL A 100 -0.22 -8.18 2.31
N ILE A 101 0.81 -7.84 3.09
CA ILE A 101 2.16 -7.67 2.53
C ILE A 101 2.71 -9.06 2.24
N ASP A 102 3.10 -9.29 0.98
CA ASP A 102 3.70 -10.55 0.57
C ASP A 102 5.18 -10.67 1.00
N GLU A 103 5.70 -11.89 1.03
CA GLU A 103 7.05 -12.18 1.48
C GLU A 103 8.11 -11.50 0.60
N VAL A 104 7.85 -11.32 -0.70
CA VAL A 104 8.79 -10.69 -1.64
C VAL A 104 8.95 -9.21 -1.34
N SER A 105 7.83 -8.50 -1.10
CA SER A 105 7.85 -7.09 -0.70
C SER A 105 8.60 -6.89 0.62
N VAL A 106 8.43 -7.81 1.58
CA VAL A 106 9.14 -7.77 2.86
C VAL A 106 10.63 -8.02 2.69
N LEU A 107 11.04 -9.00 1.89
CA LEU A 107 12.44 -9.28 1.59
C LEU A 107 13.15 -8.05 1.02
N SER A 108 12.53 -7.39 0.03
CA SER A 108 13.08 -6.18 -0.57
C SER A 108 13.24 -5.04 0.46
N GLN A 109 12.33 -4.90 1.41
CA GLN A 109 12.47 -3.91 2.50
C GLN A 109 13.55 -4.30 3.50
N VAL A 110 13.66 -5.60 3.85
CA VAL A 110 14.65 -6.11 4.80
C VAL A 110 16.07 -5.96 4.23
N GLU A 111 16.26 -6.15 2.94
CA GLU A 111 17.56 -5.93 2.28
C GLU A 111 18.05 -4.49 2.40
N LEU A 112 17.14 -3.50 2.48
CA LEU A 112 17.49 -2.09 2.73
C LEU A 112 18.04 -1.83 4.14
N PHE A 113 17.91 -2.78 5.08
CA PHE A 113 18.33 -2.59 6.47
C PHE A 113 19.78 -3.02 6.75
N ALA A 114 20.58 -3.20 5.71
CA ALA A 114 21.97 -3.65 5.83
C ALA A 114 22.09 -4.94 6.66
N VAL A 115 21.47 -6.01 6.19
CA VAL A 115 21.54 -7.33 6.83
C VAL A 115 22.98 -7.84 6.81
N GLU A 116 23.49 -8.18 7.97
CA GLU A 116 24.81 -8.79 8.15
C GLU A 116 24.65 -10.27 8.50
N TYR A 117 25.74 -11.03 8.30
CA TYR A 117 25.75 -12.46 8.57
C TYR A 117 26.97 -12.85 9.37
N THR A 118 26.79 -13.83 10.26
CA THR A 118 27.94 -14.52 10.87
C THR A 118 28.70 -15.34 9.83
N GLU A 119 29.94 -15.72 10.14
CA GLU A 119 30.57 -16.82 9.44
C GLU A 119 29.70 -18.07 9.58
N SER A 120 29.53 -18.81 8.49
CA SER A 120 28.75 -20.05 8.51
C SER A 120 29.52 -21.16 9.25
N TYR A 121 28.82 -21.87 10.15
CA TYR A 121 29.39 -22.94 10.96
C TYR A 121 28.78 -24.30 10.58
N TYR A 122 29.63 -25.31 10.32
CA TYR A 122 29.19 -26.68 10.06
C TYR A 122 29.12 -27.49 11.34
N HIS A 123 27.92 -27.86 11.78
CA HIS A 123 27.70 -28.69 12.96
C HIS A 123 27.75 -30.18 12.57
N LYS A 124 28.85 -30.85 12.96
CA LYS A 124 29.19 -32.21 12.53
C LYS A 124 28.12 -33.27 12.93
N LYS A 125 27.54 -33.14 14.12
CA LYS A 125 26.54 -34.10 14.62
C LYS A 125 25.25 -34.05 13.82
N GLU A 126 24.78 -32.85 13.46
CA GLU A 126 23.55 -32.64 12.72
C GLU A 126 23.78 -32.67 11.21
N LYS A 127 25.02 -32.63 10.74
CA LYS A 127 25.43 -32.57 9.34
C LYS A 127 24.80 -31.40 8.58
N MET A 128 24.68 -30.26 9.26
CA MET A 128 24.04 -29.04 8.77
C MET A 128 24.95 -27.83 8.94
N TRP A 129 24.80 -26.88 8.06
CA TRP A 129 25.37 -25.55 8.17
C TRP A 129 24.42 -24.62 8.90
N TYR A 130 24.98 -23.69 9.68
CA TYR A 130 24.26 -22.66 10.42
C TYR A 130 24.85 -21.31 10.14
N SER A 131 24.01 -20.27 10.15
CA SER A 131 24.40 -18.86 10.12
C SER A 131 23.37 -18.05 10.89
N VAL A 132 23.75 -16.90 11.41
CA VAL A 132 22.81 -15.90 11.94
C VAL A 132 22.83 -14.72 10.99
N ALA A 133 21.65 -14.31 10.52
CA ALA A 133 21.44 -13.02 9.90
C ALA A 133 21.03 -12.03 11.00
N PHE A 134 21.58 -10.84 10.99
CA PHE A 134 21.26 -9.81 11.98
C PHE A 134 21.26 -8.41 11.36
N ILE A 135 20.46 -7.54 11.97
CA ILE A 135 20.29 -6.14 11.61
C ILE A 135 20.57 -5.33 12.87
N GLU A 136 21.50 -4.39 12.82
CA GLU A 136 21.68 -3.44 13.91
C GLU A 136 20.60 -2.35 13.85
N ARG A 137 19.79 -2.23 14.90
CA ARG A 137 18.60 -1.35 14.93
C ARG A 137 18.93 0.12 14.65
N SER A 138 20.04 0.63 15.22
CA SER A 138 20.48 2.02 15.03
C SER A 138 20.91 2.30 13.59
N ALA A 139 21.66 1.38 12.97
CA ALA A 139 22.08 1.51 11.57
C ALA A 139 20.89 1.40 10.63
N ALA A 140 20.02 0.41 10.84
CA ALA A 140 18.78 0.24 10.07
C ALA A 140 17.90 1.47 10.16
N TRP A 141 17.71 2.05 11.35
CA TRP A 141 16.93 3.27 11.52
C TRP A 141 17.52 4.46 10.75
N THR A 142 18.82 4.65 10.81
CA THR A 142 19.48 5.73 10.08
C THR A 142 19.23 5.66 8.58
N GLN A 143 19.20 4.45 8.03
CA GLN A 143 18.90 4.24 6.61
C GLN A 143 17.41 4.35 6.29
N PHE A 144 16.55 3.88 7.17
CA PHE A 144 15.11 3.79 6.91
C PHE A 144 14.35 5.09 7.21
N LYS A 145 14.80 5.87 8.19
CA LYS A 145 14.15 7.14 8.59
C LYS A 145 13.83 8.09 7.42
N PRO A 146 14.75 8.33 6.45
CA PRO A 146 14.43 9.20 5.31
C PRO A 146 13.22 8.73 4.49
N HIS A 147 13.01 7.42 4.38
CA HIS A 147 11.84 6.87 3.67
C HIS A 147 10.56 7.12 4.45
N VAL A 148 10.59 6.97 5.79
CA VAL A 148 9.44 7.30 6.64
C VAL A 148 9.11 8.79 6.56
N ASP A 149 10.11 9.65 6.66
CA ASP A 149 9.93 11.11 6.60
C ASP A 149 9.39 11.57 5.23
N MET A 150 9.79 10.92 4.15
CA MET A 150 9.27 11.19 2.79
C MET A 150 7.77 10.88 2.70
N GLU A 151 7.35 9.70 3.17
CA GLU A 151 5.93 9.32 3.16
C GLU A 151 5.10 10.19 4.10
N LYS A 152 5.64 10.53 5.28
CA LYS A 152 5.04 11.49 6.21
C LYS A 152 4.79 12.84 5.54
N ASN A 153 5.80 13.42 4.89
CA ASN A 153 5.68 14.72 4.23
C ASN A 153 4.66 14.67 3.08
N THR A 154 4.61 13.55 2.36
CA THR A 154 3.64 13.34 1.28
C THR A 154 2.23 13.24 1.84
N PHE A 155 2.01 12.43 2.88
CA PHE A 155 0.73 12.32 3.57
C PHE A 155 0.25 13.67 4.12
N ASN A 156 1.10 14.37 4.87
CA ASN A 156 0.73 15.66 5.48
C ASN A 156 0.32 16.69 4.43
N ARG A 157 1.04 16.76 3.30
CA ARG A 157 0.69 17.65 2.18
C ARG A 157 -0.67 17.28 1.57
N MET A 158 -0.95 15.98 1.36
CA MET A 158 -2.22 15.52 0.80
C MET A 158 -3.37 15.74 1.77
N PHE A 159 -3.16 15.47 3.05
CA PHE A 159 -4.15 15.70 4.10
C PHE A 159 -4.47 17.19 4.28
N GLN A 160 -3.44 18.04 4.30
CA GLN A 160 -3.63 19.49 4.36
C GLN A 160 -4.43 19.98 3.16
N LYS A 161 -4.09 19.54 1.93
CA LYS A 161 -4.86 19.87 0.74
C LYS A 161 -6.33 19.45 0.89
N ALA A 162 -6.61 18.26 1.42
CA ALA A 162 -7.96 17.80 1.65
C ALA A 162 -8.71 18.66 2.69
N CYS A 163 -8.02 19.16 3.71
CA CYS A 163 -8.61 20.06 4.71
C CYS A 163 -8.92 21.46 4.15
N GLU A 164 -8.12 21.95 3.22
CA GLU A 164 -8.30 23.26 2.57
C GLU A 164 -9.35 23.25 1.45
N GLU A 165 -9.73 22.06 0.97
CA GLU A 165 -10.71 21.92 -0.09
C GLU A 165 -12.13 22.27 0.41
N SER A 166 -12.79 23.15 -0.31
CA SER A 166 -14.12 23.65 0.03
C SER A 166 -15.26 22.96 -0.74
N GLU A 167 -14.96 22.47 -1.95
CA GLU A 167 -15.94 21.78 -2.77
C GLU A 167 -16.09 20.32 -2.29
N PRO A 168 -17.31 19.87 -1.91
CA PRO A 168 -17.51 18.60 -1.22
C PRO A 168 -17.01 17.37 -1.99
N LEU A 169 -17.25 17.25 -3.30
CA LEU A 169 -16.79 16.09 -4.06
C LEU A 169 -15.27 16.09 -4.28
N GLU A 170 -14.67 17.25 -4.53
CA GLU A 170 -13.22 17.38 -4.64
C GLU A 170 -12.53 17.09 -3.29
N LYS A 171 -13.17 17.50 -2.19
CA LYS A 171 -12.72 17.16 -0.83
C LYS A 171 -12.78 15.67 -0.58
N LEU A 172 -13.84 14.97 -1.01
CA LEU A 172 -13.92 13.50 -0.93
C LEU A 172 -12.78 12.82 -1.71
N LYS A 173 -12.48 13.27 -2.94
CA LYS A 173 -11.36 12.75 -3.74
C LYS A 173 -10.02 13.00 -3.06
N SER A 174 -9.85 14.19 -2.50
CA SER A 174 -8.62 14.58 -1.78
C SER A 174 -8.45 13.78 -0.49
N LEU A 175 -9.51 13.57 0.30
CA LEU A 175 -9.52 12.73 1.50
C LEU A 175 -9.19 11.27 1.16
N LYS A 176 -9.78 10.73 0.09
CA LYS A 176 -9.46 9.37 -0.38
C LYS A 176 -7.97 9.24 -0.74
N THR A 177 -7.45 10.21 -1.50
CA THR A 177 -6.03 10.23 -1.88
C THR A 177 -5.12 10.30 -0.66
N ALA A 178 -5.48 11.15 0.33
CA ALA A 178 -4.77 11.24 1.60
C ALA A 178 -4.86 9.92 2.40
N PHE A 179 -6.01 9.25 2.40
CA PHE A 179 -6.19 7.97 3.07
C PHE A 179 -5.31 6.87 2.47
N GLU A 180 -5.28 6.75 1.13
CA GLU A 180 -4.42 5.78 0.45
C GLU A 180 -2.93 6.03 0.74
N GLN A 181 -2.49 7.30 0.73
CA GLN A 181 -1.14 7.67 1.11
C GLN A 181 -0.87 7.39 2.60
N GLY A 182 -1.87 7.62 3.45
CA GLY A 182 -1.79 7.29 4.88
C GLY A 182 -1.60 5.80 5.15
N LYS A 183 -2.21 4.93 4.35
CA LYS A 183 -1.98 3.46 4.43
C LYS A 183 -0.53 3.11 4.10
N ILE A 184 0.08 3.77 3.09
CA ILE A 184 1.49 3.58 2.75
C ILE A 184 2.39 4.04 3.90
N LEU A 185 2.11 5.22 4.48
CA LEU A 185 2.84 5.71 5.65
C LEU A 185 2.69 4.75 6.83
N LEU A 186 1.48 4.30 7.14
CA LEU A 186 1.21 3.36 8.22
C LEU A 186 2.03 2.08 8.08
N GLN A 187 2.11 1.53 6.88
CA GLN A 187 2.97 0.38 6.59
C GLN A 187 4.44 0.66 6.95
N LYS A 188 4.98 1.81 6.56
CA LYS A 188 6.35 2.21 6.92
C LYS A 188 6.51 2.39 8.42
N LEU A 189 5.52 2.93 9.11
CA LEU A 189 5.53 3.09 10.56
C LEU A 189 5.53 1.75 11.30
N GLU A 190 4.89 0.70 10.76
CA GLU A 190 4.98 -0.63 11.36
C GLU A 190 6.39 -1.24 11.24
N TYR A 191 7.11 -1.01 10.13
CA TYR A 191 8.53 -1.35 10.05
C TYR A 191 9.36 -0.51 11.05
N ALA A 192 9.10 0.80 11.13
CA ALA A 192 9.77 1.69 12.06
C ALA A 192 9.60 1.23 13.52
N ARG A 193 8.39 0.81 13.91
CA ARG A 193 8.08 0.26 15.25
C ARG A 193 8.92 -0.97 15.56
N ILE A 194 9.16 -1.85 14.60
CA ILE A 194 10.02 -3.02 14.79
C ILE A 194 11.48 -2.59 14.95
N ILE A 195 11.95 -1.64 14.14
CA ILE A 195 13.35 -1.20 14.11
C ILE A 195 13.66 -0.30 15.30
N ASN A 196 12.86 0.73 15.55
CA ASN A 196 13.08 1.72 16.59
C ASN A 196 11.75 2.23 17.19
N PRO A 197 11.17 1.53 18.16
CA PRO A 197 9.87 1.89 18.74
C PRO A 197 9.83 3.32 19.29
N ALA A 198 10.90 3.77 19.95
CA ALA A 198 10.94 5.10 20.56
C ALA A 198 10.91 6.24 19.52
N GLU A 199 11.49 6.04 18.36
CA GLU A 199 11.41 7.01 17.27
C GLU A 199 10.07 6.93 16.55
N GLU A 200 9.45 5.75 16.44
CA GLU A 200 8.14 5.58 15.83
C GLU A 200 7.04 6.32 16.59
N GLU A 201 7.11 6.37 17.91
CA GLU A 201 6.14 7.12 18.74
C GLU A 201 6.04 8.61 18.37
N LYS A 202 7.06 9.19 17.75
CA LYS A 202 7.05 10.59 17.28
C LYS A 202 6.09 10.86 16.11
N TYR A 203 5.55 9.80 15.50
CA TYR A 203 4.59 9.88 14.38
C TYR A 203 3.14 9.65 14.82
N ILE A 204 2.84 9.80 16.11
CA ILE A 204 1.49 9.59 16.65
C ILE A 204 0.48 10.59 16.07
N SER A 205 0.90 11.82 15.75
CA SER A 205 0.07 12.83 15.11
C SER A 205 -0.45 12.39 13.75
N GLU A 206 0.40 11.77 12.94
CA GLU A 206 0.04 11.28 11.62
C GLU A 206 -0.92 10.08 11.70
N ARG A 207 -0.74 9.21 12.70
CA ARG A 207 -1.69 8.12 12.97
C ARG A 207 -3.07 8.65 13.36
N ASN A 208 -3.11 9.69 14.19
CA ASN A 208 -4.36 10.33 14.59
C ASN A 208 -5.06 10.97 13.39
N CYS A 209 -4.34 11.76 12.57
CA CYS A 209 -4.90 12.34 11.35
C CYS A 209 -5.45 11.26 10.41
N LEU A 210 -4.73 10.13 10.23
CA LEU A 210 -5.22 9.04 9.39
C LEU A 210 -6.52 8.43 9.95
N SER A 211 -6.64 8.29 11.27
CA SER A 211 -7.84 7.74 11.92
C SER A 211 -9.06 8.66 11.84
N GLU A 212 -8.86 9.96 11.63
CA GLU A 212 -9.93 10.95 11.48
C GLU A 212 -10.52 10.98 10.05
N ILE A 213 -9.76 10.52 9.05
CA ILE A 213 -10.20 10.59 7.64
C ILE A 213 -11.53 9.89 7.37
N PRO A 214 -11.81 8.65 7.85
CA PRO A 214 -13.07 7.98 7.57
C PRO A 214 -14.30 8.73 8.10
N ALA A 215 -14.20 9.34 9.28
CA ALA A 215 -15.26 10.16 9.83
C ALA A 215 -15.48 11.42 9.00
N ALA A 216 -14.40 12.15 8.68
CA ALA A 216 -14.44 13.34 7.84
C ALA A 216 -15.00 13.01 6.44
N PHE A 217 -14.61 11.87 5.86
CA PHE A 217 -15.12 11.41 4.59
C PHE A 217 -16.63 11.15 4.62
N SER A 218 -17.12 10.49 5.67
CA SER A 218 -18.55 10.23 5.85
C SER A 218 -19.37 11.52 6.04
N GLU A 219 -18.83 12.48 6.79
CA GLU A 219 -19.47 13.79 7.00
C GLU A 219 -19.55 14.59 5.69
N GLU A 220 -18.47 14.66 4.92
CA GLU A 220 -18.46 15.36 3.63
C GLU A 220 -19.41 14.68 2.63
N LYS A 221 -19.45 13.36 2.62
CA LYS A 221 -20.36 12.59 1.77
C LYS A 221 -21.83 12.88 2.07
N ALA A 222 -22.17 13.04 3.35
CA ALA A 222 -23.53 13.40 3.77
C ALA A 222 -23.94 14.83 3.35
N LYS A 223 -22.96 15.74 3.16
CA LYS A 223 -23.20 17.11 2.67
C LYS A 223 -23.46 17.13 1.16
N CYS A 224 -22.98 16.13 0.42
CA CYS A 224 -23.23 16.02 -1.02
C CYS A 224 -24.69 15.66 -1.28
N ARG A 225 -25.50 16.65 -1.68
CA ARG A 225 -26.89 16.47 -2.04
C ARG A 225 -27.02 16.40 -3.55
N VAL A 226 -27.43 15.26 -4.08
CA VAL A 226 -27.55 15.02 -5.53
C VAL A 226 -29.02 15.14 -5.95
N TYR A 227 -29.29 16.03 -6.88
CA TYR A 227 -30.58 16.08 -7.57
C TYR A 227 -30.49 15.29 -8.88
N VAL A 228 -31.42 14.36 -9.09
CA VAL A 228 -31.47 13.49 -10.28
C VAL A 228 -32.44 14.07 -11.30
N SER A 229 -31.93 14.44 -12.48
CA SER A 229 -32.70 14.98 -13.60
C SER A 229 -32.63 14.02 -14.79
N VAL A 230 -33.80 13.49 -15.20
CA VAL A 230 -33.88 12.52 -16.29
C VAL A 230 -35.02 12.96 -17.25
N PRO A 231 -34.74 13.86 -18.19
CA PRO A 231 -35.70 14.25 -19.21
C PRO A 231 -36.17 13.04 -20.06
N GLY A 232 -37.46 12.88 -20.22
CA GLY A 232 -38.02 11.82 -21.06
C GLY A 232 -38.02 10.43 -20.44
N ASP A 233 -37.82 10.30 -19.13
CA ASP A 233 -37.84 9.00 -18.44
C ASP A 233 -39.27 8.39 -18.45
N TYR A 234 -39.41 7.23 -19.06
CA TYR A 234 -40.66 6.48 -19.09
C TYR A 234 -40.94 5.91 -17.68
N SER A 235 -42.07 6.32 -17.11
CA SER A 235 -42.54 5.87 -15.78
C SER A 235 -41.54 6.03 -14.66
N ARG A 236 -40.57 6.95 -14.75
CA ARG A 236 -39.52 7.24 -13.79
C ARG A 236 -38.66 6.02 -13.41
N ILE A 237 -38.49 5.07 -14.32
CA ILE A 237 -37.73 3.83 -14.10
C ILE A 237 -36.24 4.15 -13.92
N ILE A 238 -35.67 4.97 -14.79
CA ILE A 238 -34.25 5.37 -14.74
C ILE A 238 -34.02 6.29 -13.53
N THR A 239 -34.91 7.26 -13.30
CA THR A 239 -34.85 8.14 -12.13
C THR A 239 -34.78 7.34 -10.82
N ALA A 240 -35.66 6.34 -10.66
CA ALA A 240 -35.69 5.51 -9.46
C ALA A 240 -34.38 4.70 -9.29
N ALA A 241 -33.87 4.11 -10.37
CA ALA A 241 -32.63 3.34 -10.32
C ALA A 241 -31.42 4.20 -9.96
N VAL A 242 -31.29 5.39 -10.55
CA VAL A 242 -30.18 6.31 -10.27
C VAL A 242 -30.26 6.85 -8.84
N THR A 243 -31.47 7.28 -8.40
CA THR A 243 -31.72 7.73 -7.03
C THR A 243 -31.31 6.65 -6.01
N ALA A 244 -31.74 5.40 -6.25
CA ALA A 244 -31.36 4.29 -5.38
C ALA A 244 -29.83 4.05 -5.38
N SER A 245 -29.17 4.15 -6.54
CA SER A 245 -27.72 3.96 -6.65
C SER A 245 -26.92 5.00 -5.85
N PHE A 246 -27.30 6.29 -5.95
CA PHE A 246 -26.67 7.35 -5.15
C PHE A 246 -26.89 7.13 -3.66
N SER A 247 -28.10 6.77 -3.25
CA SER A 247 -28.42 6.47 -1.86
C SER A 247 -27.67 5.26 -1.31
N GLU A 248 -27.57 4.17 -2.11
CA GLU A 248 -26.79 2.97 -1.75
C GLU A 248 -25.29 3.29 -1.64
N CYS A 249 -24.79 4.25 -2.42
CA CYS A 249 -23.43 4.75 -2.32
C CYS A 249 -23.24 5.75 -1.16
N GLY A 250 -24.26 6.08 -0.37
CA GLY A 250 -24.21 6.95 0.82
C GLY A 250 -24.33 8.45 0.51
N PHE A 251 -24.78 8.84 -0.68
CA PHE A 251 -25.08 10.23 -1.00
C PHE A 251 -26.50 10.60 -0.58
N SER A 252 -26.71 11.86 -0.18
CA SER A 252 -28.04 12.40 0.06
C SER A 252 -28.71 12.77 -1.24
N VAL A 253 -30.00 12.42 -1.42
CA VAL A 253 -30.76 12.79 -2.62
C VAL A 253 -31.64 14.00 -2.32
N ALA A 254 -31.44 15.08 -3.10
CA ALA A 254 -32.23 16.30 -3.01
C ALA A 254 -33.58 16.13 -3.73
N LYS A 255 -34.64 16.77 -3.17
CA LYS A 255 -35.97 16.75 -3.79
C LYS A 255 -36.11 17.76 -4.93
N THR A 256 -35.38 18.84 -4.86
CA THR A 256 -35.38 19.92 -5.85
C THR A 256 -33.95 20.30 -6.24
N SER A 257 -33.77 20.85 -7.43
CA SER A 257 -32.46 21.32 -7.89
C SER A 257 -31.89 22.46 -7.02
N GLY A 258 -32.75 23.28 -6.42
CA GLY A 258 -32.32 24.39 -5.55
C GLY A 258 -31.77 23.95 -4.19
N GLU A 259 -32.01 22.70 -3.77
CA GLU A 259 -31.46 22.13 -2.53
C GLU A 259 -30.19 21.29 -2.79
N ALA A 260 -29.84 21.10 -4.06
CA ALA A 260 -28.77 20.22 -4.46
C ALA A 260 -27.43 20.95 -4.54
N SER A 261 -26.39 20.31 -4.06
CA SER A 261 -24.99 20.72 -4.32
C SER A 261 -24.52 20.22 -5.69
N HIS A 262 -25.12 19.15 -6.20
CA HIS A 262 -24.77 18.54 -7.48
C HIS A 262 -26.04 18.11 -8.23
N ILE A 263 -25.99 18.20 -9.55
CA ILE A 263 -27.04 17.73 -10.44
C ILE A 263 -26.51 16.53 -11.21
N ALA A 264 -27.18 15.40 -11.07
CA ALA A 264 -26.99 14.23 -11.93
C ALA A 264 -27.95 14.38 -13.13
N GLU A 265 -27.41 14.85 -14.24
CA GLU A 265 -28.15 14.95 -15.49
C GLU A 265 -27.98 13.67 -16.31
N ILE A 266 -29.12 13.07 -16.66
CA ILE A 266 -29.14 11.81 -17.38
C ILE A 266 -29.84 12.05 -18.73
N LEU A 267 -29.13 11.76 -19.81
CA LEU A 267 -29.67 11.79 -21.19
C LEU A 267 -29.91 10.37 -21.66
N ILE A 268 -31.12 10.12 -22.21
CA ILE A 268 -31.51 8.83 -22.72
C ILE A 268 -31.62 8.94 -24.24
N GLU A 269 -30.94 8.02 -24.94
CA GLU A 269 -31.03 7.87 -26.41
C GLU A 269 -31.65 6.51 -26.73
N ASP A 270 -32.83 6.51 -27.38
CA ASP A 270 -33.56 5.26 -27.66
C ASP A 270 -32.95 4.44 -28.78
N ASN A 271 -32.19 5.05 -29.71
CA ASN A 271 -31.60 4.42 -30.89
C ASN A 271 -32.64 3.57 -31.64
N ALA A 272 -33.77 4.19 -31.91
CA ALA A 272 -34.93 3.51 -32.50
C ALA A 272 -34.75 3.26 -34.02
N SER A 273 -35.19 2.09 -34.49
CA SER A 273 -35.20 1.73 -35.90
C SER A 273 -36.47 0.93 -36.27
N GLY A 274 -36.96 1.13 -37.52
CA GLY A 274 -38.19 0.52 -38.00
C GLY A 274 -39.43 1.31 -37.60
N SER A 275 -40.53 1.12 -38.33
CA SER A 275 -41.81 1.76 -38.03
C SER A 275 -42.81 0.80 -37.39
N GLU A 276 -42.93 -0.43 -37.90
CA GLU A 276 -43.73 -1.53 -37.34
C GLU A 276 -43.14 -2.87 -37.84
N PRO A 277 -42.53 -3.67 -36.97
CA PRO A 277 -42.27 -3.41 -35.56
C PRO A 277 -41.10 -2.41 -35.33
N VAL A 278 -41.22 -1.64 -34.23
CA VAL A 278 -40.16 -0.72 -33.76
C VAL A 278 -39.17 -1.52 -32.95
N SER A 279 -37.89 -1.25 -33.17
CA SER A 279 -36.81 -1.81 -32.34
C SER A 279 -35.96 -0.70 -31.72
N ILE A 280 -35.60 -0.87 -30.47
CA ILE A 280 -34.74 0.06 -29.74
C ILE A 280 -33.54 -0.64 -29.10
N ILE A 281 -32.41 0.07 -29.02
CA ILE A 281 -31.24 -0.26 -28.21
C ILE A 281 -30.97 1.01 -27.41
N PRO A 282 -31.62 1.18 -26.23
CA PRO A 282 -31.49 2.42 -25.51
C PRO A 282 -30.10 2.50 -24.83
N ALA A 283 -29.51 3.69 -24.93
CA ALA A 283 -28.30 4.08 -24.24
C ALA A 283 -28.61 5.23 -23.30
N VAL A 284 -27.76 5.38 -22.28
CA VAL A 284 -27.89 6.44 -21.30
C VAL A 284 -26.50 6.98 -20.94
N SER A 285 -26.39 8.30 -20.89
CA SER A 285 -25.23 9.00 -20.36
C SER A 285 -25.62 9.76 -19.08
N LEU A 286 -24.81 9.64 -18.04
CA LEU A 286 -24.95 10.35 -16.78
C LEU A 286 -23.79 11.31 -16.61
N LYS A 287 -24.08 12.56 -16.23
CA LYS A 287 -23.10 13.56 -15.84
C LYS A 287 -23.50 14.11 -14.47
N LEU A 288 -22.59 14.07 -13.52
CA LEU A 288 -22.73 14.70 -12.20
C LEU A 288 -21.95 16.01 -12.21
N THR A 289 -22.65 17.11 -12.05
CA THR A 289 -22.10 18.46 -12.18
C THR A 289 -22.36 19.25 -10.91
N GLY A 290 -21.34 19.93 -10.38
CA GLY A 290 -21.47 20.82 -9.23
C GLY A 290 -22.34 22.04 -9.58
N THR A 291 -23.29 22.40 -8.71
CA THR A 291 -24.21 23.52 -8.96
C THR A 291 -23.53 24.88 -8.91
N GLU A 292 -22.51 25.03 -8.08
CA GLU A 292 -21.74 26.30 -7.91
C GLU A 292 -20.62 26.42 -8.95
N THR A 293 -19.94 25.32 -9.23
CA THR A 293 -18.76 25.30 -10.10
C THR A 293 -19.07 25.12 -11.58
N GLY A 294 -20.20 24.46 -11.88
CA GLY A 294 -20.54 24.03 -13.26
C GLY A 294 -19.59 22.95 -13.80
N GLN A 295 -18.70 22.42 -12.99
CA GLN A 295 -17.73 21.41 -13.39
C GLN A 295 -18.35 20.01 -13.32
N THR A 296 -18.03 19.16 -14.30
CA THR A 296 -18.42 17.75 -14.27
C THR A 296 -17.44 16.95 -13.40
N ASP A 297 -17.94 16.45 -12.30
CA ASP A 297 -17.15 15.73 -11.28
C ASP A 297 -17.11 14.23 -11.50
N PHE A 298 -18.16 13.72 -12.18
CA PHE A 298 -18.30 12.30 -12.49
C PHE A 298 -19.14 12.13 -13.75
N SER A 299 -18.81 11.12 -14.57
CA SER A 299 -19.63 10.69 -15.70
C SER A 299 -19.56 9.19 -15.90
N CYS A 300 -20.65 8.60 -16.35
CA CYS A 300 -20.69 7.21 -16.79
C CYS A 300 -21.72 7.03 -17.89
N GLU A 301 -21.59 5.95 -18.65
CA GLU A 301 -22.46 5.59 -19.75
C GLU A 301 -22.88 4.12 -19.59
N ALA A 302 -24.10 3.82 -20.01
CA ALA A 302 -24.57 2.45 -20.09
C ALA A 302 -25.43 2.28 -21.33
N GLU A 303 -25.36 1.12 -21.97
CA GLU A 303 -26.12 0.76 -23.13
C GLU A 303 -26.78 -0.60 -22.91
N SER A 304 -28.01 -0.75 -23.41
CA SER A 304 -28.69 -2.05 -23.36
C SER A 304 -27.96 -3.06 -24.27
N LYS A 305 -27.55 -4.18 -23.69
CA LYS A 305 -26.87 -5.26 -24.44
C LYS A 305 -27.78 -5.97 -25.44
N GLU A 306 -29.08 -5.80 -25.29
CA GLU A 306 -30.06 -6.51 -26.10
C GLU A 306 -30.99 -5.54 -26.84
N LYS A 307 -31.21 -5.81 -28.13
CA LYS A 307 -32.21 -5.15 -28.93
C LYS A 307 -33.61 -5.54 -28.46
N THR A 308 -34.45 -4.56 -28.18
CA THR A 308 -35.84 -4.77 -27.79
C THR A 308 -36.76 -4.42 -28.96
N VAL A 309 -37.62 -5.37 -29.31
CA VAL A 309 -38.59 -5.22 -30.45
C VAL A 309 -40.02 -5.20 -29.90
N SER A 310 -40.85 -4.29 -30.40
CA SER A 310 -42.27 -4.20 -30.05
C SER A 310 -43.06 -3.52 -31.18
N TYR A 311 -44.39 -3.62 -31.11
CA TYR A 311 -45.27 -2.96 -32.11
C TYR A 311 -45.33 -1.44 -31.96
N THR A 312 -45.09 -0.92 -30.75
CA THR A 312 -45.05 0.54 -30.52
C THR A 312 -43.78 0.92 -29.76
N LEU A 313 -43.33 2.15 -29.95
CA LEU A 313 -42.16 2.71 -29.22
C LEU A 313 -42.38 2.69 -27.72
N GLU A 314 -43.58 3.00 -27.26
CA GLU A 314 -43.91 3.00 -25.83
C GLU A 314 -43.77 1.60 -25.20
N ASN A 315 -44.31 0.57 -25.90
CA ASN A 315 -44.15 -0.81 -25.44
C ASN A 315 -42.70 -1.30 -25.51
N ALA A 316 -41.92 -0.81 -26.48
CA ALA A 316 -40.50 -1.08 -26.56
C ALA A 316 -39.76 -0.48 -25.35
N LYS A 317 -40.02 0.79 -25.01
CA LYS A 317 -39.47 1.47 -23.82
C LYS A 317 -39.83 0.74 -22.51
N LYS A 318 -41.11 0.37 -22.37
CA LYS A 318 -41.61 -0.38 -21.20
C LYS A 318 -40.83 -1.67 -20.93
N LYS A 319 -40.35 -2.35 -21.98
CA LYS A 319 -39.60 -3.59 -21.89
C LYS A 319 -38.07 -3.35 -21.73
N ALA A 320 -37.54 -2.32 -22.40
CA ALA A 320 -36.11 -2.06 -22.46
C ALA A 320 -35.57 -1.27 -21.26
N TYR A 321 -36.29 -0.27 -20.75
CA TYR A 321 -35.86 0.62 -19.70
C TYR A 321 -35.53 -0.10 -18.35
N PRO A 322 -36.28 -1.14 -17.90
CA PRO A 322 -35.91 -1.89 -16.72
C PRO A 322 -34.56 -2.58 -16.86
N LYS A 323 -34.19 -3.08 -18.07
CA LYS A 323 -32.91 -3.69 -18.34
C LYS A 323 -31.78 -2.63 -18.31
N LEU A 324 -32.02 -1.52 -19.03
CA LEU A 324 -31.10 -0.38 -19.05
C LEU A 324 -30.86 0.17 -17.64
N ALA A 325 -31.91 0.28 -16.83
CA ALA A 325 -31.80 0.70 -15.42
C ALA A 325 -30.92 -0.23 -14.60
N GLY A 326 -31.03 -1.55 -14.86
CA GLY A 326 -30.14 -2.54 -14.20
C GLY A 326 -28.68 -2.39 -14.59
N GLU A 327 -28.37 -2.21 -15.88
CA GLU A 327 -27.01 -1.97 -16.39
C GLU A 327 -26.46 -0.64 -15.83
N LEU A 328 -27.26 0.44 -15.90
CA LEU A 328 -26.87 1.74 -15.36
C LEU A 328 -26.61 1.69 -13.83
N LYS A 329 -27.45 0.98 -13.08
CA LYS A 329 -27.24 0.79 -11.64
C LYS A 329 -25.92 0.09 -11.34
N ALA A 330 -25.57 -0.95 -12.10
CA ALA A 330 -24.31 -1.66 -11.95
C ALA A 330 -23.12 -0.75 -12.28
N GLU A 331 -23.22 0.01 -13.37
CA GLU A 331 -22.18 0.93 -13.83
C GLU A 331 -21.95 2.08 -12.83
N ILE A 332 -23.03 2.71 -12.35
CA ILE A 332 -22.94 3.74 -11.31
C ILE A 332 -22.30 3.16 -10.05
N LYS A 333 -22.75 2.00 -9.58
CA LYS A 333 -22.24 1.40 -8.36
C LYS A 333 -20.74 1.13 -8.48
N ASN A 334 -20.28 0.55 -9.57
CA ASN A 334 -18.87 0.24 -9.78
C ASN A 334 -18.00 1.51 -9.85
N ASN A 335 -18.40 2.47 -10.64
CA ASN A 335 -17.61 3.69 -10.89
C ASN A 335 -17.68 4.66 -9.70
N LEU A 336 -18.86 4.85 -9.08
CA LEU A 336 -19.00 5.70 -7.89
C LEU A 336 -18.30 5.08 -6.67
N ALA A 337 -18.40 3.75 -6.48
CA ALA A 337 -17.67 3.09 -5.42
C ALA A 337 -16.15 3.26 -5.62
N ALA A 338 -15.65 3.05 -6.85
CA ALA A 338 -14.25 3.26 -7.16
C ALA A 338 -13.79 4.71 -6.87
N ALA A 339 -14.63 5.71 -7.15
CA ALA A 339 -14.28 7.12 -6.95
C ALA A 339 -14.47 7.61 -5.49
N PHE A 340 -15.54 7.18 -4.81
CA PHE A 340 -16.02 7.77 -3.55
C PHE A 340 -16.27 6.75 -2.42
N THR A 341 -15.45 5.69 -2.34
CA THR A 341 -15.37 4.77 -1.20
C THR A 341 -13.92 4.70 -0.75
N LEU A 342 -13.69 4.69 0.58
CA LEU A 342 -12.37 4.52 1.20
C LEU A 342 -11.94 3.06 1.20
#